data_f8ce6ba89a4816453046848573ccf722
#
_entry.id   f8ce6ba89a4816453046848573ccf722
#
_cell.length_a   1.000
_cell.length_b   1.000
_cell.length_c   1.000
_cell.angle_alpha   90.00
_cell.angle_beta   90.00
_cell.angle_gamma   90.00
#
_symmetry.space_group_name_H-M   'P 1'
#
loop_
_entity.id
_entity.type
_entity.pdbx_description
1 polymer ?
#
loop_
_entity_poly.entity_id
_entity_poly.type
_entity_poly.pdbx_seq_one_letter_code
_entity_poly.pdbx_strand_id
1 'polypeptide(L)'
;MDSWFEHEAMGRYVAKLEQDFFNRYVASYRFGGMCALQLGGPWLRLSEDIVCVPRDMSMSAEEMALADISADMLLLPHTLECGIPSQILSEAHRILKPSGCLMLTGFNPYSLWRLGSWFDGVRLPEKRFCLPLHELKKQLADAGFDIEYGKFMVYLPAVSSLGKIRFWQFMEKAGDRWWPQRAAVYGLVLIKNVAGVTPLRTQEGFWYGKTVAAGAARVAD
;
A
#
# COMPACT_ATOMS: atom_id res chain seq x y z
N MET A 1 11.94 11.11 -1.72
CA MET A 1 10.57 10.90 -1.19
C MET A 1 10.58 10.81 0.33
N ASP A 2 11.52 10.13 0.93
CA ASP A 2 11.62 9.87 2.39
C ASP A 2 11.61 11.14 3.24
N SER A 3 12.39 12.17 2.86
CA SER A 3 12.43 13.44 3.57
C SER A 3 11.07 14.17 3.63
N TRP A 4 10.18 13.93 2.67
CA TRP A 4 8.84 14.50 2.68
C TRP A 4 7.98 13.91 3.81
N PHE A 5 8.05 12.60 4.02
CA PHE A 5 7.34 11.92 5.11
C PHE A 5 7.86 12.30 6.49
N GLU A 6 9.13 12.65 6.60
CA GLU A 6 9.76 13.00 7.88
C GLU A 6 9.60 14.47 8.25
N HIS A 7 9.70 15.38 7.30
CA HIS A 7 9.80 16.80 7.56
C HIS A 7 8.51 17.58 7.31
N GLU A 8 7.70 17.18 6.32
CA GLU A 8 6.46 17.89 6.01
C GLU A 8 5.30 17.47 6.94
N ALA A 9 4.47 18.44 7.36
CA ALA A 9 3.33 18.15 8.22
C ALA A 9 2.35 17.15 7.58
N MET A 10 2.11 17.30 6.28
CA MET A 10 1.27 16.41 5.51
C MET A 10 1.91 15.03 5.36
N GLY A 11 3.21 14.97 5.13
CA GLY A 11 3.97 13.71 5.04
C GLY A 11 3.86 12.89 6.32
N ARG A 12 4.06 13.53 7.48
CA ARG A 12 3.89 12.88 8.79
C ARG A 12 2.46 12.41 9.04
N TYR A 13 1.47 13.15 8.56
CA TYR A 13 0.07 12.74 8.66
C TYR A 13 -0.20 11.47 7.82
N VAL A 14 0.28 11.43 6.58
CA VAL A 14 0.19 10.25 5.72
C VAL A 14 0.92 9.08 6.35
N ALA A 15 2.18 9.27 6.77
CA ALA A 15 2.98 8.23 7.41
C ALA A 15 2.27 7.58 8.60
N LYS A 16 1.55 8.37 9.41
CA LYS A 16 0.75 7.84 10.53
C LYS A 16 -0.39 6.95 10.06
N LEU A 17 -1.14 7.36 9.03
CA LEU A 17 -2.26 6.56 8.52
C LEU A 17 -1.78 5.26 7.86
N GLU A 18 -0.64 5.31 7.18
CA GLU A 18 0.01 4.13 6.62
C GLU A 18 0.55 3.20 7.70
N GLN A 19 1.17 3.75 8.74
CA GLN A 19 1.61 2.99 9.91
C GLN A 19 0.44 2.21 10.53
N ASP A 20 -0.72 2.87 10.70
CA ASP A 20 -1.94 2.24 11.22
C ASP A 20 -2.48 1.16 10.27
N PHE A 21 -2.37 1.40 8.95
CA PHE A 21 -2.76 0.42 7.93
C PHE A 21 -1.86 -0.82 8.01
N PHE A 22 -0.56 -0.66 7.89
CA PHE A 22 0.38 -1.80 7.92
C PHE A 22 0.32 -2.56 9.24
N ASN A 23 0.32 -1.87 10.38
CA ASN A 23 0.23 -2.53 11.69
C ASN A 23 -1.00 -3.41 11.84
N ARG A 24 -2.15 -2.92 11.36
CA ARG A 24 -3.41 -3.67 11.43
C ARG A 24 -3.32 -4.99 10.67
N TYR A 25 -2.80 -4.94 9.44
CA TYR A 25 -2.78 -6.13 8.58
C TYR A 25 -1.58 -7.03 8.86
N VAL A 26 -0.42 -6.49 9.19
CA VAL A 26 0.73 -7.28 9.67
C VAL A 26 0.31 -8.13 10.87
N ALA A 27 -0.40 -7.56 11.85
CA ALA A 27 -0.89 -8.31 13.01
C ALA A 27 -1.86 -9.44 12.63
N SER A 28 -2.68 -9.25 11.57
CA SER A 28 -3.66 -10.25 11.13
C SER A 28 -3.04 -11.44 10.37
N TYR A 29 -1.89 -11.20 9.70
CA TYR A 29 -1.22 -12.24 8.87
C TYR A 29 0.02 -12.83 9.54
N ARG A 30 0.37 -12.35 10.73
CA ARG A 30 1.62 -12.73 11.39
C ARG A 30 1.45 -13.97 12.23
N PHE A 31 2.22 -15.00 11.87
CA PHE A 31 2.41 -16.21 12.66
C PHE A 31 3.87 -16.33 13.09
N GLY A 32 4.15 -16.97 14.23
CA GLY A 32 5.51 -17.10 14.72
C GLY A 32 6.44 -17.76 13.67
N GLY A 33 7.65 -17.20 13.50
CA GLY A 33 8.67 -17.71 12.58
C GLY A 33 8.51 -17.28 11.12
N MET A 34 7.64 -16.30 10.80
CA MET A 34 7.49 -15.76 9.45
C MET A 34 8.68 -14.88 9.06
N CYS A 35 9.14 -15.04 7.80
CA CYS A 35 10.07 -14.14 7.17
C CYS A 35 9.32 -12.96 6.54
N ALA A 36 9.38 -11.79 7.17
CA ALA A 36 8.74 -10.57 6.71
C ALA A 36 9.78 -9.52 6.32
N LEU A 37 9.60 -8.90 5.15
CA LEU A 37 10.51 -7.93 4.59
C LEU A 37 9.77 -6.63 4.24
N GLN A 38 10.35 -5.48 4.59
CA GLN A 38 9.88 -4.16 4.17
C GLN A 38 10.89 -3.56 3.18
N LEU A 39 10.44 -3.18 2.00
CA LEU A 39 11.23 -2.48 1.00
C LEU A 39 10.76 -1.05 0.84
N GLY A 40 11.63 -0.10 1.16
CA GLY A 40 11.30 1.32 1.19
C GLY A 40 10.56 1.75 2.47
N GLY A 41 10.09 2.99 2.49
CA GLY A 41 9.35 3.55 3.62
C GLY A 41 10.12 3.58 4.95
N PRO A 42 11.37 4.09 5.01
CA PRO A 42 12.16 4.07 6.25
C PRO A 42 11.52 4.87 7.39
N TRP A 43 10.54 5.71 7.08
CA TRP A 43 9.72 6.43 8.05
C TRP A 43 8.71 5.55 8.78
N LEU A 44 8.36 4.36 8.22
CA LEU A 44 7.48 3.40 8.87
C LEU A 44 8.28 2.54 9.84
N ARG A 45 7.81 2.51 11.08
CA ARG A 45 8.40 1.69 12.14
C ARG A 45 7.41 0.58 12.48
N LEU A 46 7.57 -0.53 11.79
CA LEU A 46 6.83 -1.75 12.05
C LEU A 46 7.54 -2.57 13.14
N SER A 47 7.11 -3.80 13.36
CA SER A 47 7.74 -4.68 14.37
C SER A 47 9.23 -4.92 14.07
N GLU A 48 10.05 -5.07 15.13
CA GLU A 48 11.50 -5.32 15.03
C GLU A 48 11.86 -6.61 14.28
N ASP A 49 10.94 -7.56 14.19
CA ASP A 49 11.16 -8.81 13.44
C ASP A 49 11.01 -8.64 11.92
N ILE A 50 10.65 -7.45 11.43
CA ILE A 50 10.55 -7.15 10.02
C ILE A 50 11.84 -6.50 9.55
N VAL A 51 12.55 -7.18 8.65
CA VAL A 51 13.77 -6.64 8.04
C VAL A 51 13.42 -5.49 7.11
N CYS A 52 13.97 -4.32 7.34
CA CYS A 52 13.71 -3.12 6.57
C CYS A 52 14.88 -2.76 5.65
N VAL A 53 14.60 -2.62 4.36
CA VAL A 53 15.54 -2.12 3.35
C VAL A 53 15.21 -0.64 3.07
N PRO A 54 16.16 0.29 3.08
CA PRO A 54 17.62 0.08 3.18
C PRO A 54 18.20 0.14 4.61
N ARG A 55 17.36 0.20 5.66
CA ARG A 55 17.83 0.38 7.05
C ARG A 55 18.72 -0.76 7.53
N ASP A 56 18.30 -2.01 7.34
CA ASP A 56 18.95 -3.19 7.89
C ASP A 56 19.85 -3.88 6.85
N MET A 57 19.53 -3.71 5.57
CA MET A 57 20.35 -4.20 4.44
C MET A 57 20.11 -3.32 3.20
N SER A 58 21.02 -3.38 2.23
CA SER A 58 20.89 -2.64 0.97
C SER A 58 20.63 -3.60 -0.18
N MET A 59 19.51 -3.40 -0.90
CA MET A 59 19.20 -4.12 -2.14
C MET A 59 18.27 -3.27 -3.02
N SER A 60 18.23 -3.57 -4.31
CA SER A 60 17.23 -3.00 -5.23
C SER A 60 15.90 -3.72 -5.08
N ALA A 61 14.79 -2.99 -5.18
CA ALA A 61 13.47 -3.59 -5.22
C ALA A 61 13.18 -4.27 -6.57
N GLU A 62 13.91 -3.91 -7.63
CA GLU A 62 13.80 -4.48 -8.97
C GLU A 62 14.59 -5.77 -9.14
N GLU A 63 15.60 -5.99 -8.27
CA GLU A 63 16.46 -7.18 -8.26
C GLU A 63 16.82 -7.50 -6.82
N MET A 64 15.99 -8.32 -6.17
CA MET A 64 16.15 -8.63 -4.75
C MET A 64 17.14 -9.78 -4.55
N ALA A 65 18.18 -9.53 -3.77
CA ALA A 65 19.22 -10.53 -3.44
C ALA A 65 18.71 -11.58 -2.44
N LEU A 66 17.56 -12.18 -2.74
CA LEU A 66 16.87 -13.21 -1.93
C LEU A 66 16.56 -14.43 -2.78
N ALA A 67 16.54 -15.60 -2.13
CA ALA A 67 16.16 -16.83 -2.79
C ALA A 67 14.67 -16.82 -3.19
N ASP A 68 14.34 -17.60 -4.21
CA ASP A 68 12.95 -17.85 -4.60
C ASP A 68 12.17 -18.46 -3.43
N ILE A 69 10.90 -18.07 -3.29
CA ILE A 69 9.98 -18.68 -2.33
C ILE A 69 10.54 -18.62 -0.88
N SER A 70 11.19 -17.52 -0.52
CA SER A 70 11.85 -17.36 0.79
C SER A 70 11.07 -16.49 1.78
N ALA A 71 10.23 -15.57 1.30
CA ALA A 71 9.49 -14.63 2.16
C ALA A 71 8.02 -15.03 2.32
N ASP A 72 7.50 -14.89 3.53
CA ASP A 72 6.07 -15.09 3.83
C ASP A 72 5.27 -13.81 3.61
N MET A 73 5.91 -12.65 3.86
CA MET A 73 5.29 -11.34 3.77
C MET A 73 6.25 -10.32 3.17
N LEU A 74 5.75 -9.48 2.28
CA LEU A 74 6.48 -8.37 1.69
C LEU A 74 5.68 -7.07 1.81
N LEU A 75 6.33 -6.01 2.28
CA LEU A 75 5.74 -4.69 2.48
C LEU A 75 6.42 -3.70 1.53
N LEU A 76 5.64 -3.03 0.69
CA LEU A 76 6.10 -2.08 -0.33
C LEU A 76 5.47 -0.69 -0.13
N PRO A 77 5.85 0.06 0.92
CA PRO A 77 5.36 1.41 1.13
C PRO A 77 5.96 2.37 0.07
N HIS A 78 5.14 2.86 -0.86
CA HIS A 78 5.54 3.75 -1.95
C HIS A 78 6.71 3.26 -2.82
N THR A 79 7.03 1.99 -2.76
CA THR A 79 8.20 1.41 -3.45
C THR A 79 8.00 1.38 -4.96
N LEU A 80 6.76 1.13 -5.42
CA LEU A 80 6.44 1.10 -6.85
C LEU A 80 6.64 2.46 -7.56
N GLU A 81 6.67 3.54 -6.79
CA GLU A 81 6.88 4.90 -7.29
C GLU A 81 8.37 5.26 -7.44
N CYS A 82 9.25 4.41 -6.94
CA CYS A 82 10.70 4.63 -6.94
C CYS A 82 11.46 3.84 -8.02
N GLY A 83 10.78 2.93 -8.73
CA GLY A 83 11.39 2.07 -9.74
C GLY A 83 10.42 1.67 -10.85
N ILE A 84 10.71 0.55 -11.53
CA ILE A 84 9.86 -0.01 -12.58
C ILE A 84 8.83 -0.96 -11.96
N PRO A 85 7.54 -0.59 -11.87
CA PRO A 85 6.54 -1.35 -11.10
C PRO A 85 6.43 -2.82 -11.53
N SER A 86 6.48 -3.11 -12.84
CA SER A 86 6.38 -4.48 -13.34
C SER A 86 7.55 -5.37 -12.91
N GLN A 87 8.77 -4.83 -12.84
CA GLN A 87 9.95 -5.55 -12.37
C GLN A 87 9.85 -5.81 -10.87
N ILE A 88 9.50 -4.77 -10.09
CA ILE A 88 9.31 -4.90 -8.64
C ILE A 88 8.24 -5.94 -8.31
N LEU A 89 7.12 -5.96 -9.03
CA LEU A 89 6.05 -6.94 -8.82
C LEU A 89 6.46 -8.35 -9.23
N SER A 90 7.25 -8.50 -10.31
CA SER A 90 7.81 -9.79 -10.71
C SER A 90 8.75 -10.35 -9.65
N GLU A 91 9.66 -9.51 -9.11
CA GLU A 91 10.56 -9.89 -8.03
C GLU A 91 9.80 -10.22 -6.73
N ALA A 92 8.80 -9.40 -6.38
CA ALA A 92 7.93 -9.68 -5.24
C ALA A 92 7.24 -11.05 -5.39
N HIS A 93 6.76 -11.36 -6.59
CA HIS A 93 6.16 -12.67 -6.87
C HIS A 93 7.20 -13.80 -6.76
N ARG A 94 8.42 -13.62 -7.28
CA ARG A 94 9.49 -14.62 -7.23
C ARG A 94 9.83 -15.00 -5.78
N ILE A 95 10.04 -14.00 -4.90
CA ILE A 95 10.50 -14.24 -3.54
C ILE A 95 9.40 -14.67 -2.56
N LEU A 96 8.14 -14.30 -2.80
CA LEU A 96 7.04 -14.70 -1.94
C LEU A 96 6.74 -16.19 -2.06
N LYS A 97 6.47 -16.82 -0.92
CA LYS A 97 5.95 -18.19 -0.87
C LYS A 97 4.55 -18.28 -1.49
N PRO A 98 4.10 -19.47 -1.92
CA PRO A 98 2.69 -19.70 -2.28
C PRO A 98 1.76 -19.23 -1.15
N SER A 99 0.72 -18.48 -1.49
CA SER A 99 -0.17 -17.82 -0.53
C SER A 99 0.52 -16.78 0.38
N GLY A 100 1.74 -16.36 0.06
CA GLY A 100 2.42 -15.26 0.74
C GLY A 100 1.71 -13.93 0.53
N CYS A 101 1.82 -13.05 1.52
CA CYS A 101 1.14 -11.77 1.57
C CYS A 101 2.01 -10.65 1.03
N LEU A 102 1.48 -9.87 0.08
CA LEU A 102 2.05 -8.61 -0.37
C LEU A 102 1.18 -7.45 0.12
N MET A 103 1.77 -6.50 0.82
CA MET A 103 1.10 -5.26 1.20
C MET A 103 1.79 -4.08 0.55
N LEU A 104 1.05 -3.16 -0.02
CA LEU A 104 1.61 -1.97 -0.65
C LEU A 104 0.76 -0.73 -0.42
N THR A 105 1.41 0.43 -0.44
CA THR A 105 0.75 1.73 -0.52
C THR A 105 1.28 2.52 -1.70
N GLY A 106 0.48 3.46 -2.20
CA GLY A 106 0.86 4.34 -3.29
C GLY A 106 -0.02 5.58 -3.39
N PHE A 107 0.51 6.63 -4.05
CA PHE A 107 -0.22 7.86 -4.29
C PHE A 107 -1.18 7.74 -5.48
N ASN A 108 -2.39 8.24 -5.28
CA ASN A 108 -3.40 8.30 -6.33
C ASN A 108 -3.22 9.57 -7.18
N PRO A 109 -2.88 9.45 -8.48
CA PRO A 109 -2.71 10.60 -9.35
C PRO A 109 -4.00 11.38 -9.63
N TYR A 110 -5.16 10.80 -9.31
CA TYR A 110 -6.48 11.43 -9.49
C TYR A 110 -7.08 11.96 -8.19
N SER A 111 -6.28 12.11 -7.15
CA SER A 111 -6.72 12.60 -5.85
C SER A 111 -7.08 14.09 -5.86
N LEU A 112 -7.84 14.52 -4.84
CA LEU A 112 -8.16 15.91 -4.60
C LEU A 112 -6.93 16.78 -4.31
N TRP A 113 -5.79 16.20 -3.96
CA TRP A 113 -4.55 16.93 -3.71
C TRP A 113 -4.10 17.74 -4.93
N ARG A 114 -4.40 17.29 -6.14
CA ARG A 114 -4.07 18.02 -7.36
C ARG A 114 -4.78 19.37 -7.48
N LEU A 115 -5.94 19.50 -6.87
CA LEU A 115 -6.66 20.77 -6.79
C LEU A 115 -6.14 21.62 -5.63
N GLY A 116 -5.77 21.00 -4.49
CA GLY A 116 -5.35 21.69 -3.27
C GLY A 116 -3.95 22.29 -3.33
N SER A 117 -3.02 21.72 -4.11
CA SER A 117 -1.65 22.25 -4.25
C SER A 117 -1.58 23.69 -4.77
N TRP A 118 -2.63 24.17 -5.43
CA TRP A 118 -2.75 25.56 -5.89
C TRP A 118 -2.97 26.55 -4.74
N PHE A 119 -3.51 26.08 -3.61
CA PHE A 119 -3.95 26.98 -2.53
C PHE A 119 -2.95 27.15 -1.37
N ASP A 120 -2.04 26.19 -1.16
CA ASP A 120 -1.21 26.21 0.04
C ASP A 120 0.29 25.97 -0.21
N GLY A 121 0.72 25.84 -1.46
CA GLY A 121 2.14 25.68 -1.84
C GLY A 121 2.82 24.44 -1.29
N VAL A 122 2.05 23.44 -0.86
CA VAL A 122 2.59 22.17 -0.33
C VAL A 122 3.30 21.41 -1.43
N ARG A 123 4.52 20.99 -1.19
CA ARG A 123 5.23 20.06 -2.08
C ARG A 123 4.55 18.71 -2.01
N LEU A 124 4.05 18.25 -3.15
CA LEU A 124 3.46 16.93 -3.32
C LEU A 124 4.38 16.05 -4.15
N PRO A 125 4.33 14.72 -3.97
CA PRO A 125 4.99 13.78 -4.85
C PRO A 125 4.65 14.03 -6.32
N GLU A 126 5.63 13.91 -7.21
CA GLU A 126 5.42 14.20 -8.63
C GLU A 126 4.44 13.20 -9.25
N LYS A 127 3.45 13.72 -10.01
CA LYS A 127 2.40 12.90 -10.63
C LYS A 127 2.95 11.78 -11.52
N ARG A 128 4.08 11.98 -12.17
CA ARG A 128 4.69 11.00 -13.10
C ARG A 128 5.11 9.69 -12.41
N PHE A 129 5.33 9.74 -11.11
CA PHE A 129 5.71 8.56 -10.32
C PHE A 129 4.49 7.88 -9.67
N CYS A 130 3.31 8.52 -9.71
CA CYS A 130 2.10 7.97 -9.11
C CYS A 130 1.44 7.00 -10.10
N LEU A 131 1.24 5.75 -9.68
CA LEU A 131 0.61 4.72 -10.51
C LEU A 131 -0.91 4.75 -10.34
N PRO A 132 -1.70 4.95 -11.43
CA PRO A 132 -3.16 4.87 -11.36
C PRO A 132 -3.62 3.48 -10.91
N LEU A 133 -4.60 3.44 -10.01
CA LEU A 133 -5.06 2.17 -9.43
C LEU A 133 -5.56 1.16 -10.47
N HIS A 134 -6.14 1.63 -11.59
CA HIS A 134 -6.61 0.73 -12.64
C HIS A 134 -5.45 0.06 -13.40
N GLU A 135 -4.36 0.79 -13.63
CA GLU A 135 -3.13 0.25 -14.23
C GLU A 135 -2.43 -0.69 -13.25
N LEU A 136 -2.35 -0.30 -11.97
CA LEU A 136 -1.81 -1.15 -10.93
C LEU A 136 -2.57 -2.48 -10.82
N LYS A 137 -3.91 -2.45 -10.83
CA LYS A 137 -4.73 -3.68 -10.80
C LYS A 137 -4.41 -4.63 -11.96
N LYS A 138 -4.20 -4.09 -13.15
CA LYS A 138 -3.80 -4.89 -14.30
C LYS A 138 -2.43 -5.52 -14.09
N GLN A 139 -1.44 -4.72 -13.70
CA GLN A 139 -0.08 -5.22 -13.45
C GLN A 139 -0.03 -6.26 -12.32
N LEU A 140 -0.85 -6.10 -11.27
CA LEU A 140 -0.97 -7.07 -10.19
C LEU A 140 -1.56 -8.40 -10.66
N ALA A 141 -2.62 -8.36 -11.47
CA ALA A 141 -3.21 -9.57 -12.06
C ALA A 141 -2.22 -10.27 -13.00
N ASP A 142 -1.53 -9.50 -13.85
CA ASP A 142 -0.50 -10.02 -14.79
C ASP A 142 0.69 -10.65 -14.01
N ALA A 143 1.01 -10.10 -12.82
CA ALA A 143 2.05 -10.64 -11.95
C ALA A 143 1.59 -11.80 -11.05
N GLY A 144 0.32 -12.22 -11.11
CA GLY A 144 -0.21 -13.36 -10.34
C GLY A 144 -0.58 -13.03 -8.89
N PHE A 145 -1.05 -11.82 -8.64
CA PHE A 145 -1.55 -11.39 -7.32
C PHE A 145 -3.06 -11.19 -7.32
N ASP A 146 -3.74 -11.73 -6.32
CA ASP A 146 -5.14 -11.48 -6.03
C ASP A 146 -5.27 -10.42 -4.94
N ILE A 147 -6.14 -9.42 -5.16
CA ILE A 147 -6.42 -8.37 -4.18
C ILE A 147 -7.42 -8.92 -3.16
N GLU A 148 -6.97 -9.07 -1.92
CA GLU A 148 -7.84 -9.49 -0.82
C GLU A 148 -8.53 -8.31 -0.14
N TYR A 149 -7.79 -7.22 0.04
CA TYR A 149 -8.31 -6.02 0.66
C TYR A 149 -7.71 -4.75 0.04
N GLY A 150 -8.53 -3.70 -0.01
CA GLY A 150 -8.11 -2.37 -0.43
C GLY A 150 -8.67 -1.28 0.48
N LYS A 151 -7.85 -0.29 0.80
CA LYS A 151 -8.24 0.87 1.60
C LYS A 151 -7.78 2.15 0.92
N PHE A 152 -8.68 3.11 0.86
CA PHE A 152 -8.34 4.49 0.51
C PHE A 152 -8.11 5.31 1.76
N MET A 153 -7.13 6.20 1.72
CA MET A 153 -6.70 7.01 2.86
C MET A 153 -6.39 8.43 2.38
N VAL A 154 -6.57 9.39 3.30
CA VAL A 154 -6.24 10.80 3.08
C VAL A 154 -7.16 11.48 2.06
N TYR A 155 -8.25 12.04 2.57
CA TYR A 155 -9.25 12.79 1.79
C TYR A 155 -9.18 14.30 2.01
N LEU A 156 -8.45 14.75 3.02
CA LEU A 156 -8.29 16.18 3.27
C LEU A 156 -7.42 16.83 2.19
N PRO A 157 -7.58 18.12 1.91
CA PRO A 157 -6.73 18.83 0.96
C PRO A 157 -5.27 18.87 1.44
N ALA A 158 -4.33 18.99 0.50
CA ALA A 158 -2.94 19.16 0.83
C ALA A 158 -2.71 20.52 1.50
N VAL A 159 -2.33 20.49 2.79
CA VAL A 159 -2.13 21.69 3.59
C VAL A 159 -0.78 21.66 4.32
N SER A 160 -0.21 22.84 4.57
CA SER A 160 1.16 23.02 5.06
C SER A 160 1.31 22.87 6.58
N SER A 161 0.23 22.96 7.36
CA SER A 161 0.33 23.03 8.83
C SER A 161 -0.59 22.06 9.54
N LEU A 162 -0.17 21.63 10.74
CA LEU A 162 -0.97 20.75 11.62
C LEU A 162 -2.32 21.36 12.01
N GLY A 163 -2.41 22.68 12.18
CA GLY A 163 -3.66 23.37 12.48
C GLY A 163 -4.68 23.22 11.35
N LYS A 164 -4.22 23.39 10.11
CA LYS A 164 -5.07 23.19 8.91
C LYS A 164 -5.46 21.72 8.75
N ILE A 165 -4.55 20.76 9.02
CA ILE A 165 -4.87 19.33 9.00
C ILE A 165 -6.01 19.04 9.97
N ARG A 166 -5.94 19.54 11.22
CA ARG A 166 -7.00 19.36 12.22
C ARG A 166 -8.33 19.96 11.77
N PHE A 167 -8.28 21.15 11.18
CA PHE A 167 -9.48 21.79 10.66
C PHE A 167 -10.17 20.97 9.58
N TRP A 168 -9.42 20.41 8.63
CA TRP A 168 -9.96 19.61 7.52
C TRP A 168 -10.21 18.14 7.85
N GLN A 169 -9.92 17.69 9.07
CA GLN A 169 -10.00 16.27 9.46
C GLN A 169 -11.40 15.66 9.29
N PHE A 170 -12.47 16.49 9.30
CA PHE A 170 -13.83 16.03 9.03
C PHE A 170 -13.99 15.46 7.60
N MET A 171 -13.15 15.90 6.66
CA MET A 171 -13.18 15.41 5.28
C MET A 171 -12.78 13.93 5.15
N GLU A 172 -12.04 13.38 6.12
CA GLU A 172 -11.69 11.96 6.11
C GLU A 172 -12.95 11.08 6.12
N LYS A 173 -13.91 11.39 7.00
CA LYS A 173 -15.19 10.67 7.08
C LYS A 173 -16.11 10.96 5.89
N ALA A 174 -16.14 12.20 5.44
CA ALA A 174 -16.95 12.61 4.30
C ALA A 174 -16.42 11.99 3.00
N GLY A 175 -15.10 12.03 2.78
CA GLY A 175 -14.44 11.51 1.59
C GLY A 175 -14.62 10.01 1.42
N ASP A 176 -14.41 9.25 2.49
CA ASP A 176 -14.62 7.80 2.50
C ASP A 176 -16.06 7.41 2.12
N ARG A 177 -17.04 8.23 2.46
CA ARG A 177 -18.45 7.99 2.17
C ARG A 177 -18.88 8.43 0.77
N TRP A 178 -18.42 9.63 0.32
CA TRP A 178 -18.99 10.31 -0.86
C TRP A 178 -18.13 10.19 -2.11
N TRP A 179 -16.80 10.14 -1.98
CA TRP A 179 -15.86 10.05 -3.10
C TRP A 179 -14.61 9.20 -2.80
N PRO A 180 -14.78 7.92 -2.49
CA PRO A 180 -13.66 7.06 -2.03
C PRO A 180 -12.49 7.03 -3.01
N GLN A 181 -12.75 7.08 -4.31
CA GLN A 181 -11.70 7.04 -5.35
C GLN A 181 -10.86 8.33 -5.47
N ARG A 182 -11.19 9.38 -4.72
CA ARG A 182 -10.47 10.66 -4.71
C ARG A 182 -9.50 10.82 -3.55
N ALA A 183 -9.33 9.80 -2.75
CA ALA A 183 -8.30 9.76 -1.71
C ALA A 183 -6.89 9.95 -2.29
N ALA A 184 -6.00 10.54 -1.52
CA ALA A 184 -4.63 10.79 -1.96
C ALA A 184 -3.76 9.54 -1.95
N VAL A 185 -4.05 8.59 -1.06
CA VAL A 185 -3.28 7.35 -0.89
C VAL A 185 -4.22 6.15 -0.98
N TYR A 186 -3.77 5.10 -1.62
CA TYR A 186 -4.38 3.78 -1.56
C TYR A 186 -3.44 2.80 -0.88
N GLY A 187 -4.02 1.85 -0.13
CA GLY A 187 -3.31 0.69 0.41
C GLY A 187 -3.98 -0.58 -0.05
N LEU A 188 -3.21 -1.58 -0.43
CA LEU A 188 -3.67 -2.88 -0.90
C LEU A 188 -3.01 -4.00 -0.09
N VAL A 189 -3.80 -5.03 0.19
CA VAL A 189 -3.35 -6.31 0.73
C VAL A 189 -3.64 -7.36 -0.33
N LEU A 190 -2.64 -8.11 -0.72
CA LEU A 190 -2.66 -9.03 -1.82
C LEU A 190 -2.10 -10.39 -1.40
N ILE A 191 -2.59 -11.43 -2.04
CA ILE A 191 -2.11 -12.79 -1.85
C ILE A 191 -1.52 -13.28 -3.16
N LYS A 192 -0.34 -13.92 -3.09
CA LYS A 192 0.27 -14.57 -4.24
C LYS A 192 -0.59 -15.76 -4.65
N ASN A 193 -1.12 -15.71 -5.87
CA ASN A 193 -1.83 -16.82 -6.48
C ASN A 193 -0.84 -17.75 -7.20
N VAL A 194 -0.93 -19.04 -6.90
CA VAL A 194 -0.17 -20.07 -7.62
C VAL A 194 -1.17 -21.06 -8.15
N ALA A 195 -1.16 -21.26 -9.46
CA ALA A 195 -2.05 -22.19 -10.12
C ALA A 195 -1.94 -23.60 -9.49
N GLY A 196 -3.08 -24.13 -9.01
CA GLY A 196 -3.15 -25.43 -8.36
C GLY A 196 -3.07 -25.43 -6.83
N VAL A 197 -2.85 -24.30 -6.18
CA VAL A 197 -2.91 -24.16 -4.71
C VAL A 197 -4.12 -23.33 -4.35
N THR A 198 -5.17 -23.95 -3.84
CA THR A 198 -6.31 -23.23 -3.26
C THR A 198 -5.94 -22.85 -1.82
N PRO A 199 -5.81 -21.57 -1.48
CA PRO A 199 -5.52 -21.19 -0.09
C PRO A 199 -6.67 -21.64 0.82
N LEU A 200 -6.34 -22.40 1.87
CA LEU A 200 -7.30 -22.69 2.94
C LEU A 200 -7.61 -21.39 3.66
N ARG A 201 -8.81 -20.85 3.43
CA ARG A 201 -9.30 -19.71 4.20
C ARG A 201 -9.48 -20.14 5.66
N THR A 202 -8.61 -19.71 6.53
CA THR A 202 -8.86 -19.72 7.95
C THR A 202 -9.96 -18.70 8.24
N GLN A 203 -11.20 -19.19 8.41
CA GLN A 203 -12.29 -18.35 8.89
C GLN A 203 -12.05 -18.07 10.38
N GLU A 204 -11.41 -16.96 10.69
CA GLU A 204 -11.58 -16.24 11.97
C GLU A 204 -10.88 -14.88 11.84
N GLY A 205 -11.58 -13.90 11.27
CA GLY A 205 -11.14 -12.52 11.18
C GLY A 205 -12.35 -11.60 11.12
N PHE A 206 -12.60 -10.93 12.22
CA PHE A 206 -13.65 -9.93 12.41
C PHE A 206 -13.60 -8.84 11.31
N TRP A 207 -14.66 -8.77 10.50
CA TRP A 207 -14.82 -7.78 9.45
C TRP A 207 -15.51 -6.52 9.97
N TYR A 208 -14.82 -5.40 10.00
CA TYR A 208 -15.43 -4.06 9.96
C TYR A 208 -14.69 -3.21 8.91
N GLY A 209 -15.25 -3.16 7.71
CA GLY A 209 -14.82 -2.28 6.63
C GLY A 209 -15.57 -2.65 5.35
N LYS A 210 -16.32 -1.72 4.79
CA LYS A 210 -17.12 -1.95 3.57
C LYS A 210 -16.27 -2.52 2.44
N THR A 211 -16.60 -3.73 2.03
CA THR A 211 -16.12 -4.40 0.82
C THR A 211 -16.45 -3.56 -0.41
N VAL A 212 -15.42 -3.21 -1.19
CA VAL A 212 -15.64 -2.89 -2.61
C VAL A 212 -15.85 -4.23 -3.30
N ALA A 213 -17.11 -4.58 -3.53
CA ALA A 213 -17.47 -5.79 -4.26
C ALA A 213 -16.86 -5.72 -5.66
N ALA A 214 -15.93 -6.61 -5.97
CA ALA A 214 -15.61 -6.95 -7.34
C ALA A 214 -16.87 -7.61 -7.91
N GLY A 215 -17.49 -6.97 -8.92
CA GLY A 215 -18.68 -7.49 -9.57
C GLY A 215 -18.38 -8.84 -10.20
N ALA A 216 -18.92 -9.89 -9.60
CA ALA A 216 -19.00 -11.19 -10.24
C ALA A 216 -19.99 -11.08 -11.39
N ALA A 217 -19.49 -11.14 -12.62
CA ALA A 217 -20.35 -11.35 -13.80
C ALA A 217 -20.99 -12.74 -13.65
N ARG A 218 -22.29 -12.78 -13.39
CA ARG A 218 -23.09 -13.99 -13.58
C ARG A 218 -23.16 -14.28 -15.08
N VAL A 219 -22.57 -15.35 -15.52
CA VAL A 219 -22.96 -15.98 -16.79
C VAL A 219 -24.32 -16.63 -16.50
N ALA A 220 -25.36 -16.15 -17.17
CA ALA A 220 -26.65 -16.82 -17.20
C ALA A 220 -26.62 -17.87 -18.32
N ASP A 221 -27.10 -19.07 -18.00
CA ASP A 221 -27.47 -20.11 -18.96
C ASP A 221 -28.65 -19.64 -19.84
#